data_8cbba2cb21fc5c5b6e75778672a52ccc
#
_entry.id   8cbba2cb21fc5c5b6e75778672a52ccc
#
_cell.length_a   1.000
_cell.length_b   1.000
_cell.length_c   1.000
_cell.angle_alpha   90.00
_cell.angle_beta   90.00
_cell.angle_gamma   90.00
#
_symmetry.space_group_name_H-M   'P 1'
#
loop_
_entity.id
_entity.type
_entity.pdbx_description
1 polymer ?
#
loop_
_entity_poly.entity_id
_entity_poly.type
_entity_poly.pdbx_seq_one_letter_code
_entity_poly.pdbx_strand_id
1 'polypeptide(L)'
;MTYLVFSIVFAFLMGAVVIVIRMKAQQFPVNEKKIILPPFFMATGALMYVVPYFRLTGMEMLESLILGVLFSTVLIWTSRFEVKDDNIYMKRSKAFPIILISLLIIRTVIKIFISSEIDPGEIAGMFFLLAFCMIVPWRCAMLYKYKKLQKNLIK
;
A
#
# COMPACT_ATOMS: atom_id res chain seq x y z
N MET A 1 22.79 12.38 -19.60
CA MET A 1 22.78 10.90 -19.61
C MET A 1 23.27 10.32 -18.29
N THR A 2 24.42 10.71 -17.76
CA THR A 2 25.00 10.18 -16.53
C THR A 2 24.11 10.33 -15.29
N TYR A 3 23.44 11.46 -15.12
CA TYR A 3 22.52 11.69 -13.99
C TYR A 3 21.28 10.81 -14.01
N LEU A 4 20.73 10.52 -15.18
CA LEU A 4 19.59 9.61 -15.35
C LEU A 4 19.96 8.17 -14.97
N VAL A 5 21.12 7.69 -15.44
CA VAL A 5 21.61 6.36 -15.09
C VAL A 5 21.88 6.24 -13.60
N PHE A 6 22.50 7.26 -13.00
CA PHE A 6 22.76 7.30 -11.56
C PHE A 6 21.45 7.28 -10.74
N SER A 7 20.46 8.06 -11.15
CA SER A 7 19.14 8.11 -10.51
C SER A 7 18.41 6.76 -10.58
N ILE A 8 18.45 6.09 -11.73
CA ILE A 8 17.83 4.77 -11.92
C ILE A 8 18.53 3.71 -11.05
N VAL A 9 19.86 3.69 -11.05
CA VAL A 9 20.65 2.74 -10.24
C VAL A 9 20.39 2.98 -8.75
N PHE A 10 20.35 4.24 -8.32
CA PHE A 10 20.05 4.59 -6.93
C PHE A 10 18.62 4.16 -6.53
N ALA A 11 17.64 4.39 -7.39
CA ALA A 11 16.26 3.95 -7.16
C ALA A 11 16.15 2.41 -7.05
N PHE A 12 16.87 1.68 -7.91
CA PHE A 12 16.93 0.21 -7.84
C PHE A 12 17.59 -0.30 -6.56
N LEU A 13 18.71 0.30 -6.15
CA LEU A 13 19.39 -0.03 -4.90
C LEU A 13 18.50 0.23 -3.69
N MET A 14 17.86 1.39 -3.63
CA MET A 14 16.90 1.72 -2.56
C MET A 14 15.72 0.76 -2.54
N GLY A 15 15.17 0.42 -3.71
CA GLY A 15 14.10 -0.57 -3.83
C GLY A 15 14.53 -1.95 -3.30
N ALA A 16 15.71 -2.42 -3.67
CA ALA A 16 16.26 -3.69 -3.18
C ALA A 16 16.48 -3.69 -1.66
N VAL A 17 17.04 -2.61 -1.10
CA VAL A 17 17.20 -2.46 0.35
C VAL A 17 15.86 -2.51 1.07
N VAL A 18 14.84 -1.81 0.57
CA VAL A 18 13.49 -1.83 1.15
C VAL A 18 12.89 -3.24 1.10
N ILE A 19 13.07 -3.98 0.00
CA ILE A 19 12.61 -5.37 -0.13
C ILE A 19 13.29 -6.27 0.90
N VAL A 20 14.62 -6.18 1.06
CA VAL A 20 15.38 -6.97 2.05
C VAL A 20 14.93 -6.65 3.48
N ILE A 21 14.75 -5.37 3.81
CA ILE A 21 14.25 -4.95 5.13
C ILE A 21 12.85 -5.51 5.37
N ARG A 22 11.97 -5.47 4.37
CA ARG A 22 10.61 -6.02 4.46
C ARG A 22 10.61 -7.53 4.64
N MET A 23 11.50 -8.26 3.95
CA MET A 23 11.61 -9.72 4.11
C MET A 23 12.11 -10.09 5.51
N LYS A 24 13.12 -9.39 6.03
CA LYS A 24 13.60 -9.58 7.41
C LYS A 24 12.52 -9.23 8.45
N ALA A 25 11.76 -8.17 8.23
CA ALA A 25 10.69 -7.77 9.14
C ALA A 25 9.55 -8.80 9.26
N GLN A 26 9.38 -9.70 8.29
CA GLN A 26 8.40 -10.79 8.34
C GLN A 26 8.81 -11.95 9.27
N GLN A 27 10.09 -12.05 9.60
CA GLN A 27 10.62 -13.11 10.49
C GLN A 27 10.41 -12.79 11.98
N PHE A 28 9.99 -11.57 12.29
CA PHE A 28 9.74 -11.15 13.68
C PHE A 28 8.25 -11.17 14.01
N PRO A 29 7.91 -11.52 15.28
CA PRO A 29 6.53 -11.48 15.73
C PRO A 29 5.92 -10.09 15.57
N VAL A 30 4.63 -10.07 15.28
CA VAL A 30 3.88 -8.84 15.00
C VAL A 30 3.40 -8.22 16.32
N ASN A 31 3.62 -6.91 16.46
CA ASN A 31 3.05 -6.10 17.54
C ASN A 31 2.03 -5.11 16.97
N GLU A 32 1.10 -4.64 17.83
CA GLU A 32 0.10 -3.61 17.44
C GLU A 32 0.73 -2.39 16.78
N LYS A 33 1.86 -1.90 17.32
CA LYS A 33 2.61 -0.76 16.78
C LYS A 33 3.10 -1.00 15.34
N LYS A 34 3.52 -2.23 15.02
CA LYS A 34 3.97 -2.60 13.66
C LYS A 34 2.82 -2.66 12.65
N ILE A 35 1.58 -2.83 13.11
CA ILE A 35 0.40 -2.81 12.24
C ILE A 35 -0.03 -1.37 11.96
N ILE A 36 0.00 -0.49 12.96
CA ILE A 36 -0.49 0.90 12.86
C ILE A 36 0.54 1.83 12.22
N LEU A 37 1.82 1.58 12.44
CA LEU A 37 2.91 2.48 12.01
C LEU A 37 2.94 2.76 10.50
N PRO A 38 2.81 1.76 9.59
CA PRO A 38 2.86 1.99 8.15
C PRO A 38 1.78 2.96 7.62
N PRO A 39 0.48 2.81 7.96
CA PRO A 39 -0.52 3.77 7.50
C PRO A 39 -0.31 5.16 8.08
N PHE A 40 0.22 5.26 9.30
CA PHE A 40 0.54 6.56 9.90
C PHE A 40 1.64 7.29 9.12
N PHE A 41 2.73 6.59 8.77
CA PHE A 41 3.77 7.17 7.93
C PHE A 41 3.27 7.46 6.50
N MET A 42 2.40 6.62 5.95
CA MET A 42 1.80 6.91 4.64
C MET A 42 0.90 8.15 4.68
N ALA A 43 0.25 8.44 5.82
CA ALA A 43 -0.57 9.64 5.96
C ALA A 43 0.24 10.94 5.76
N THR A 44 1.53 10.94 6.09
CA THR A 44 2.40 12.09 5.80
C THR A 44 2.57 12.33 4.30
N GLY A 45 2.45 11.30 3.47
CA GLY A 45 2.44 11.42 2.01
C GLY A 45 1.24 12.19 1.47
N ALA A 46 0.14 12.33 2.24
CA ALA A 46 -0.99 13.16 1.86
C ALA A 46 -0.64 14.65 1.75
N LEU A 47 0.50 15.08 2.34
CA LEU A 47 1.03 16.43 2.15
C LEU A 47 1.35 16.75 0.67
N MET A 48 1.54 15.74 -0.17
CA MET A 48 1.72 15.95 -1.61
C MET A 48 0.54 16.70 -2.26
N TYR A 49 -0.69 16.55 -1.73
CA TYR A 49 -1.87 17.25 -2.26
C TYR A 49 -1.91 18.75 -1.95
N VAL A 50 -1.02 19.24 -1.09
CA VAL A 50 -0.82 20.68 -0.90
C VAL A 50 -0.29 21.30 -2.19
N VAL A 51 0.51 20.57 -2.95
CA VAL A 51 1.02 21.00 -4.26
C VAL A 51 -0.08 20.79 -5.32
N PRO A 52 -0.50 21.86 -6.06
CA PRO A 52 -1.59 21.76 -7.05
C PRO A 52 -1.38 20.70 -8.13
N TYR A 53 -0.11 20.40 -8.44
CA TYR A 53 0.28 19.42 -9.46
C TYR A 53 -0.20 17.98 -9.16
N PHE A 54 -0.38 17.64 -7.89
CA PHE A 54 -0.83 16.30 -7.47
C PHE A 54 -2.31 16.25 -7.10
N ARG A 55 -3.04 17.36 -7.26
CA ARG A 55 -4.45 17.41 -6.90
C ARG A 55 -5.29 16.62 -7.88
N LEU A 56 -6.27 15.92 -7.33
CA LEU A 56 -7.22 15.11 -8.06
C LEU A 56 -8.56 15.83 -8.17
N THR A 57 -9.31 15.52 -9.22
CA THR A 57 -10.72 15.90 -9.30
C THR A 57 -11.55 15.10 -8.30
N GLY A 58 -12.71 15.65 -7.90
CA GLY A 58 -13.59 14.97 -6.94
C GLY A 58 -14.05 13.59 -7.40
N MET A 59 -14.25 13.38 -8.71
CA MET A 59 -14.60 12.09 -9.28
C MET A 59 -13.47 11.07 -9.17
N GLU A 60 -12.24 11.48 -9.42
CA GLU A 60 -11.06 10.61 -9.31
C GLU A 60 -10.77 10.21 -7.87
N MET A 61 -11.01 11.14 -6.93
CA MET A 61 -10.92 10.85 -5.50
C MET A 61 -11.96 9.79 -5.10
N LEU A 62 -13.21 9.96 -5.51
CA LEU A 62 -14.29 9.03 -5.19
C LEU A 62 -14.03 7.64 -5.79
N GLU A 63 -13.62 7.59 -7.05
CA GLU A 63 -13.27 6.34 -7.73
C GLU A 63 -12.11 5.61 -7.04
N SER A 64 -11.05 6.32 -6.70
CA SER A 64 -9.89 5.75 -6.00
C SER A 64 -10.26 5.24 -4.60
N LEU A 65 -11.17 5.93 -3.91
CA LEU A 65 -11.67 5.51 -2.60
C LEU A 65 -12.50 4.22 -2.71
N ILE A 66 -13.45 4.16 -3.65
CA ILE A 66 -14.29 2.98 -3.85
C ILE A 66 -13.44 1.78 -4.24
N LEU A 67 -12.56 1.92 -5.22
CA LEU A 67 -11.66 0.85 -5.66
C LEU A 67 -10.71 0.43 -4.54
N GLY A 68 -10.15 1.38 -3.79
CA GLY A 68 -9.28 1.09 -2.66
C GLY A 68 -9.96 0.25 -1.58
N VAL A 69 -11.19 0.60 -1.21
CA VAL A 69 -11.98 -0.16 -0.22
C VAL A 69 -12.35 -1.53 -0.75
N LEU A 70 -12.79 -1.66 -2.01
CA LEU A 70 -13.10 -2.94 -2.64
C LEU A 70 -11.89 -3.89 -2.62
N PHE A 71 -10.73 -3.42 -3.05
CA PHE A 71 -9.53 -4.25 -3.06
C PHE A 71 -8.94 -4.48 -1.67
N SER A 72 -9.23 -3.63 -0.69
CA SER A 72 -8.88 -3.90 0.70
C SER A 72 -9.55 -5.15 1.24
N THR A 73 -10.79 -5.43 0.83
CA THR A 73 -11.50 -6.66 1.23
C THR A 73 -10.81 -7.91 0.70
N VAL A 74 -10.31 -7.88 -0.55
CA VAL A 74 -9.49 -8.97 -1.12
C VAL A 74 -8.22 -9.18 -0.33
N LEU A 75 -7.56 -8.09 0.07
CA LEU A 75 -6.35 -8.14 0.92
C LEU A 75 -6.63 -8.73 2.30
N ILE A 76 -7.75 -8.36 2.91
CA ILE A 76 -8.18 -8.89 4.21
C ILE A 76 -8.42 -10.40 4.11
N TRP A 77 -9.00 -10.86 3.00
CA TRP A 77 -9.32 -12.25 2.77
C TRP A 77 -8.08 -13.11 2.49
N THR A 78 -7.13 -12.55 1.74
CA THR A 78 -5.87 -13.25 1.40
C THR A 78 -4.80 -13.20 2.49
N SER A 79 -4.91 -12.27 3.44
CA SER A 79 -3.94 -12.14 4.54
C SER A 79 -4.33 -13.03 5.72
N ARG A 80 -3.37 -13.83 6.20
CA ARG A 80 -3.57 -14.76 7.33
C ARG A 80 -2.56 -14.51 8.43
N PHE A 81 -2.96 -14.81 9.67
CA PHE A 81 -2.05 -14.89 10.80
C PHE A 81 -1.69 -16.35 11.05
N GLU A 82 -0.42 -16.58 11.37
CA GLU A 82 0.08 -17.85 11.87
C GLU A 82 0.53 -17.66 13.32
N VAL A 83 0.09 -18.57 14.20
CA VAL A 83 0.55 -18.63 15.58
C VAL A 83 1.60 -19.71 15.66
N LYS A 84 2.82 -19.34 16.06
CA LYS A 84 3.94 -20.26 16.32
C LYS A 84 4.60 -19.88 17.63
N ASP A 85 4.82 -20.88 18.51
CA ASP A 85 5.50 -20.70 19.80
C ASP A 85 4.94 -19.55 20.64
N ASP A 86 3.60 -19.47 20.77
CA ASP A 86 2.85 -18.40 21.44
C ASP A 86 3.02 -16.98 20.85
N ASN A 87 3.67 -16.87 19.71
CA ASN A 87 3.83 -15.62 18.98
C ASN A 87 2.96 -15.56 17.73
N ILE A 88 2.44 -14.38 17.43
CA ILE A 88 1.60 -14.13 16.26
C ILE A 88 2.47 -13.57 15.14
N TYR A 89 2.50 -14.29 14.02
CA TYR A 89 3.17 -13.88 12.79
C TYR A 89 2.14 -13.54 11.72
N MET A 90 2.37 -12.45 10.99
CA MET A 90 1.50 -12.05 9.89
C MET A 90 2.10 -12.52 8.56
N LYS A 91 1.42 -13.45 7.90
CA LYS A 91 1.74 -13.86 6.53
C LYS A 91 1.13 -12.86 5.56
N ARG A 92 1.96 -12.00 5.00
CA ARG A 92 1.50 -11.00 4.03
C ARG A 92 1.16 -11.66 2.71
N SER A 93 0.02 -11.26 2.14
CA SER A 93 -0.35 -11.65 0.79
C SER A 93 0.55 -10.97 -0.25
N LYS A 94 1.01 -11.73 -1.24
CA LYS A 94 1.66 -11.19 -2.45
C LYS A 94 0.67 -10.48 -3.37
N ALA A 95 -0.63 -10.57 -3.07
CA ALA A 95 -1.68 -9.95 -3.86
C ALA A 95 -1.60 -8.41 -3.86
N PHE A 96 -1.14 -7.79 -2.77
CA PHE A 96 -1.04 -6.34 -2.65
C PHE A 96 -0.28 -5.67 -3.81
N PRO A 97 1.01 -5.98 -4.05
CA PRO A 97 1.74 -5.35 -5.14
C PRO A 97 1.17 -5.70 -6.51
N ILE A 98 0.67 -6.92 -6.69
CA ILE A 98 0.09 -7.35 -7.96
C ILE A 98 -1.17 -6.56 -8.28
N ILE A 99 -2.10 -6.42 -7.34
CA ILE A 99 -3.34 -5.64 -7.49
C ILE A 99 -3.00 -4.19 -7.77
N LEU A 100 -2.08 -3.60 -7.02
CA LEU A 100 -1.71 -2.20 -7.14
C LEU A 100 -1.10 -1.89 -8.52
N ILE A 101 -0.17 -2.71 -8.98
CA ILE A 101 0.47 -2.55 -10.30
C ILE A 101 -0.54 -2.79 -11.42
N SER A 102 -1.39 -3.81 -11.31
CA SER A 102 -2.43 -4.09 -12.31
C SER A 102 -3.41 -2.94 -12.45
N LEU A 103 -3.86 -2.38 -11.33
CA LEU A 103 -4.76 -1.21 -11.34
C LEU A 103 -4.10 0.03 -11.95
N LEU A 104 -2.82 0.25 -11.63
CA LEU A 104 -2.07 1.35 -12.21
C LEU A 104 -1.98 1.21 -13.74
N ILE A 105 -1.63 0.02 -14.24
CA ILE A 105 -1.52 -0.25 -15.67
C ILE A 105 -2.87 -0.06 -16.36
N ILE A 106 -3.93 -0.70 -15.84
CA ILE A 106 -5.28 -0.61 -16.40
C ILE A 106 -5.72 0.86 -16.49
N ARG A 107 -5.55 1.61 -15.40
CA ARG A 107 -5.94 3.01 -15.35
C ARG A 107 -5.15 3.89 -16.31
N THR A 108 -3.83 3.68 -16.39
CA THR A 108 -2.98 4.41 -17.33
C THR A 108 -3.38 4.13 -18.77
N VAL A 109 -3.66 2.87 -19.11
CA VAL A 109 -4.13 2.49 -20.45
C VAL A 109 -5.46 3.14 -20.77
N ILE A 110 -6.44 3.09 -19.85
CA ILE A 110 -7.75 3.73 -20.03
C ILE A 110 -7.58 5.24 -20.26
N LYS A 111 -6.72 5.90 -19.49
CA LYS A 111 -6.48 7.33 -19.62
C LYS A 111 -5.85 7.70 -20.96
N ILE A 112 -4.91 6.89 -21.48
CA ILE A 112 -4.31 7.07 -22.81
C ILE A 112 -5.38 7.02 -23.90
N PHE A 113 -6.38 6.13 -23.77
CA PHE A 113 -7.45 6.01 -24.78
C PHE A 113 -8.50 7.13 -24.70
N ILE A 114 -8.74 7.69 -23.52
CA ILE A 114 -9.78 8.71 -23.29
C ILE A 114 -9.21 10.12 -23.43
N SER A 115 -8.00 10.36 -22.99
CA SER A 115 -7.34 11.66 -22.98
C SER A 115 -6.00 11.57 -23.66
N SER A 116 -5.73 12.51 -24.57
CA SER A 116 -4.42 12.62 -25.24
C SER A 116 -3.34 13.23 -24.33
N GLU A 117 -3.72 13.77 -23.17
CA GLU A 117 -2.79 14.37 -22.22
C GLU A 117 -2.66 13.48 -20.99
N ILE A 118 -1.43 13.08 -20.69
CA ILE A 118 -1.08 12.32 -19.50
C ILE A 118 -0.34 13.26 -18.55
N ASP A 119 -0.95 13.58 -17.41
CA ASP A 119 -0.27 14.31 -16.34
C ASP A 119 0.33 13.31 -15.34
N PRO A 120 1.67 13.17 -15.28
CA PRO A 120 2.32 12.26 -14.33
C PRO A 120 2.01 12.59 -12.86
N GLY A 121 1.77 13.86 -12.54
CA GLY A 121 1.43 14.28 -11.18
C GLY A 121 0.06 13.79 -10.74
N GLU A 122 -0.92 13.87 -11.61
CA GLU A 122 -2.26 13.37 -11.38
C GLU A 122 -2.27 11.83 -11.20
N ILE A 123 -1.52 11.11 -12.06
CA ILE A 123 -1.36 9.65 -11.93
C ILE A 123 -0.71 9.29 -10.60
N ALA A 124 0.33 10.01 -10.18
CA ALA A 124 0.99 9.79 -8.90
C ALA A 124 0.05 10.04 -7.72
N GLY A 125 -0.75 11.11 -7.78
CA GLY A 125 -1.76 11.43 -6.77
C GLY A 125 -2.81 10.33 -6.65
N MET A 126 -3.35 9.86 -7.77
CA MET A 126 -4.33 8.76 -7.78
C MET A 126 -3.76 7.45 -7.24
N PHE A 127 -2.54 7.11 -7.64
CA PHE A 127 -1.86 5.92 -7.16
C PHE A 127 -1.65 5.96 -5.65
N PHE A 128 -1.22 7.10 -5.12
CA PHE A 128 -1.06 7.29 -3.69
C PHE A 128 -2.40 7.13 -2.94
N LEU A 129 -3.45 7.79 -3.40
CA LEU A 129 -4.77 7.73 -2.77
C LEU A 129 -5.35 6.31 -2.81
N LEU A 130 -5.25 5.63 -3.96
CA LEU A 130 -5.67 4.24 -4.11
C LEU A 130 -4.94 3.31 -3.15
N ALA A 131 -3.60 3.43 -3.07
CA ALA A 131 -2.78 2.65 -2.17
C ALA A 131 -3.14 2.93 -0.70
N PHE A 132 -3.33 4.18 -0.35
CA PHE A 132 -3.71 4.59 1.01
C PHE A 132 -5.08 4.04 1.40
N CYS A 133 -6.10 4.22 0.54
CA CYS A 133 -7.46 3.72 0.77
C CYS A 133 -7.52 2.17 0.80
N MET A 134 -6.58 1.49 0.17
CA MET A 134 -6.46 0.03 0.22
C MET A 134 -5.76 -0.45 1.50
N ILE A 135 -4.70 0.25 1.93
CA ILE A 135 -3.89 -0.14 3.08
C ILE A 135 -4.60 0.15 4.40
N VAL A 136 -5.26 1.30 4.55
CA VAL A 136 -5.86 1.71 5.83
C VAL A 136 -6.94 0.72 6.30
N PRO A 137 -7.98 0.39 5.51
CA PRO A 137 -8.99 -0.59 5.95
C PRO A 137 -8.39 -1.98 6.18
N TRP A 138 -7.46 -2.40 5.32
CA TRP A 138 -6.76 -3.67 5.50
C TRP A 138 -6.01 -3.74 6.83
N ARG A 139 -5.28 -2.67 7.20
CA ARG A 139 -4.55 -2.61 8.47
C ARG A 139 -5.46 -2.55 9.68
N CYS A 140 -6.56 -1.83 9.59
CA CYS A 140 -7.58 -1.82 10.65
C CYS A 140 -8.18 -3.22 10.88
N ALA A 141 -8.51 -3.93 9.80
CA ALA A 141 -9.00 -5.30 9.89
C ALA A 141 -7.95 -6.28 10.46
N MET A 142 -6.67 -6.11 10.07
CA MET A 142 -5.58 -6.91 10.63
C MET A 142 -5.39 -6.63 12.13
N LEU A 143 -5.47 -5.38 12.57
CA LEU A 143 -5.39 -5.02 13.98
C LEU A 143 -6.53 -5.67 14.79
N TYR A 144 -7.74 -5.65 14.25
CA TYR A 144 -8.89 -6.31 14.86
C TYR A 144 -8.68 -7.83 15.01
N LYS A 145 -8.24 -8.49 13.93
CA LYS A 145 -7.92 -9.93 13.94
C LYS A 145 -6.80 -10.25 14.93
N TYR A 146 -5.76 -9.43 14.97
CA TYR A 146 -4.65 -9.59 15.91
C TYR A 146 -5.11 -9.53 17.38
N LYS A 147 -5.88 -8.50 17.74
CA LYS A 147 -6.42 -8.35 19.10
C LYS A 147 -7.33 -9.52 19.51
N LYS A 148 -8.13 -10.03 18.56
CA LYS A 148 -8.98 -11.19 18.79
C LYS A 148 -8.17 -12.45 19.06
N LEU A 149 -7.09 -12.69 18.30
CA LEU A 149 -6.18 -13.82 18.51
C LEU A 149 -5.42 -13.72 19.84
N GLN A 150 -4.91 -12.54 20.15
CA GLN A 150 -4.19 -12.28 21.40
C GLN A 150 -5.09 -12.57 22.64
N LYS A 151 -6.35 -12.16 22.57
CA LYS A 151 -7.32 -12.44 23.64
C LYS A 151 -7.59 -13.94 23.83
N ASN A 152 -7.50 -14.73 22.75
CA ASN A 152 -7.70 -16.18 22.80
C ASN A 152 -6.46 -16.94 23.30
N LEU A 153 -5.26 -16.37 23.15
CA LEU A 153 -4.02 -16.97 23.66
C LEU A 153 -3.82 -16.73 25.16
N ILE A 154 -4.45 -15.69 25.73
CA ILE A 154 -4.35 -15.34 27.16
C ILE A 154 -5.41 -16.09 28.01
N LYS A 155 -6.37 -16.78 27.35
CA LYS A 155 -7.34 -17.67 28.02
C LYS A 155 -6.83 -19.11 28.08
#